data_a9383ca7d543751bedbf36e1fbcd32d5
#
_entry.id   a9383ca7d543751bedbf36e1fbcd32d5
#
_cell.length_a   1.000
_cell.length_b   1.000
_cell.length_c   1.000
_cell.angle_alpha   90.00
_cell.angle_beta   90.00
_cell.angle_gamma   90.00
#
_symmetry.space_group_name_H-M   'P 1'
#
loop_
_entity.id
_entity.type
_entity.pdbx_description
1 polymer ?
#
loop_
_entity_poly.entity_id
_entity_poly.type
_entity_poly.pdbx_seq_one_letter_code
_entity_poly.pdbx_strand_id
1 'polypeptide(L)'
;DFSQGHRIFAYLSKKFSYAKNKLATTVSLTYTGQSGSPVSYVYAGSAMVRDADPSGGLTNDLIYVPTSSDLAGMTFLSNTVNGVTFTPDQQKAALNTFIQNDGYLKTRRGQFAERNGGRTPFTNILDFRIAQDFNIKLGKDRVQFQLVYQIANVGNLINRNWGRNYFAANDQVGLVTFVGYASTTNLTPQYRFNPAFNTNGAFNVSDSPVPNYGSR
;
A
#
# COMPACT_ATOMS: atom_id res chain seq x y z
N ASP A 1 9.03 -0.16 15.13
CA ASP A 1 9.03 -1.61 14.92
C ASP A 1 9.04 -1.89 13.41
N PHE A 2 10.09 -2.54 12.90
CA PHE A 2 10.28 -2.89 11.49
C PHE A 2 9.81 -4.31 11.19
N SER A 3 8.87 -4.85 11.96
CA SER A 3 8.39 -6.21 11.75
C SER A 3 7.78 -6.37 10.35
N GLN A 4 8.21 -7.38 9.61
CA GLN A 4 7.68 -7.66 8.27
C GLN A 4 6.20 -8.08 8.26
N GLY A 5 5.59 -8.28 9.43
CA GLY A 5 4.22 -8.73 9.55
C GLY A 5 4.04 -10.20 9.08
N HIS A 6 2.87 -10.51 8.56
CA HIS A 6 2.53 -11.87 8.14
C HIS A 6 2.98 -12.11 6.70
N ARG A 7 3.54 -13.30 6.46
CA ARG A 7 3.83 -13.82 5.12
C ARG A 7 3.21 -15.20 4.96
N ILE A 8 2.52 -15.40 3.86
CA ILE A 8 1.90 -16.66 3.47
C ILE A 8 2.59 -17.12 2.19
N PHE A 9 3.01 -18.38 2.17
CA PHE A 9 3.56 -19.00 0.99
C PHE A 9 2.81 -20.31 0.74
N ALA A 10 2.34 -20.52 -0.50
CA ALA A 10 1.72 -21.76 -0.91
C ALA A 10 2.27 -22.18 -2.28
N TYR A 11 2.51 -23.46 -2.44
CA TYR A 11 2.98 -24.06 -3.68
C TYR A 11 2.16 -25.28 -4.01
N LEU A 12 1.61 -25.33 -5.23
CA LEU A 12 0.89 -26.47 -5.76
C LEU A 12 1.56 -26.89 -7.06
N SER A 13 1.84 -28.19 -7.21
CA SER A 13 2.45 -28.72 -8.42
C SER A 13 1.88 -30.09 -8.78
N LYS A 14 1.68 -30.33 -10.06
CA LYS A 14 1.24 -31.61 -10.59
C LYS A 14 2.05 -31.97 -11.83
N LYS A 15 2.66 -33.16 -11.80
CA LYS A 15 3.37 -33.75 -12.95
C LYS A 15 2.48 -34.77 -13.63
N PHE A 16 2.39 -34.67 -14.95
CA PHE A 16 1.70 -35.61 -15.83
C PHE A 16 2.74 -36.27 -16.72
N SER A 17 2.95 -37.58 -16.60
CA SER A 17 3.86 -38.35 -17.47
C SER A 17 3.06 -39.11 -18.49
N TYR A 18 3.50 -39.08 -19.76
CA TYR A 18 2.84 -39.72 -20.89
C TYR A 18 3.85 -40.17 -21.95
N ALA A 19 3.38 -40.75 -23.04
CA ALA A 19 4.21 -41.34 -24.11
C ALA A 19 5.26 -42.32 -23.55
N LYS A 20 4.86 -43.25 -22.65
CA LYS A 20 5.74 -44.22 -22.01
C LYS A 20 6.93 -43.54 -21.29
N ASN A 21 6.64 -42.45 -20.55
CA ASN A 21 7.58 -41.62 -19.80
C ASN A 21 8.61 -40.88 -20.69
N LYS A 22 8.40 -40.81 -22.00
CA LYS A 22 9.24 -39.99 -22.87
C LYS A 22 8.94 -38.49 -22.72
N LEU A 23 7.73 -38.17 -22.31
CA LEU A 23 7.26 -36.82 -22.13
C LEU A 23 6.65 -36.66 -20.75
N ALA A 24 6.87 -35.50 -20.12
CA ALA A 24 6.16 -35.13 -18.91
C ALA A 24 5.90 -33.62 -18.88
N THR A 25 4.68 -33.25 -18.51
CA THR A 25 4.28 -31.87 -18.29
C THR A 25 4.09 -31.64 -16.79
N THR A 26 4.79 -30.68 -16.25
CA THR A 26 4.59 -30.21 -14.86
C THR A 26 3.91 -28.84 -14.87
N VAL A 27 2.77 -28.75 -14.21
CA VAL A 27 2.05 -27.51 -13.99
C VAL A 27 2.22 -27.11 -12.53
N SER A 28 2.58 -25.86 -12.29
CA SER A 28 2.82 -25.36 -10.93
C SER A 28 2.18 -23.99 -10.73
N LEU A 29 1.66 -23.76 -9.53
CA LEU A 29 1.17 -22.49 -9.03
C LEU A 29 1.94 -22.14 -7.76
N THR A 30 2.42 -20.91 -7.67
CA THR A 30 3.07 -20.38 -6.46
C THR A 30 2.32 -19.15 -6.03
N TYR A 31 1.84 -19.16 -4.80
CA TYR A 31 1.21 -17.99 -4.17
C TYR A 31 2.13 -17.43 -3.09
N THR A 32 2.33 -16.12 -3.14
CA THR A 32 3.01 -15.36 -2.07
C THR A 32 2.10 -14.22 -1.65
N GLY A 33 1.68 -14.26 -0.38
CA GLY A 33 0.95 -13.19 0.28
C GLY A 33 1.83 -12.54 1.33
N GLN A 34 1.88 -11.20 1.39
CA GLN A 34 2.73 -10.50 2.35
C GLN A 34 2.05 -9.24 2.87
N SER A 35 2.13 -9.03 4.19
CA SER A 35 1.73 -7.77 4.81
C SER A 35 2.52 -6.60 4.22
N GLY A 36 1.85 -5.48 4.07
CA GLY A 36 2.50 -4.26 3.62
C GLY A 36 3.56 -3.74 4.60
N SER A 37 4.37 -2.81 4.13
CA SER A 37 5.39 -2.13 4.93
C SER A 37 4.75 -1.27 6.03
N PRO A 38 5.38 -1.15 7.20
CA PRO A 38 4.92 -0.25 8.25
C PRO A 38 5.01 1.20 7.79
N VAL A 39 4.05 2.02 8.21
CA VAL A 39 4.01 3.46 7.91
C VAL A 39 3.55 4.26 9.13
N SER A 40 4.00 5.51 9.20
CA SER A 40 3.60 6.47 10.21
C SER A 40 2.66 7.51 9.60
N TYR A 41 1.52 7.74 10.23
CA TYR A 41 0.64 8.85 9.85
C TYR A 41 1.12 10.13 10.52
N VAL A 42 1.46 11.12 9.72
CA VAL A 42 2.03 12.40 10.16
C VAL A 42 1.22 13.58 9.62
N TYR A 43 1.39 14.76 10.24
CA TYR A 43 0.91 16.00 9.65
C TYR A 43 1.76 16.34 8.42
N ALA A 44 1.12 16.80 7.36
CA ALA A 44 1.76 17.40 6.20
C ALA A 44 1.80 18.94 6.36
N GLY A 45 2.70 19.60 5.66
CA GLY A 45 2.82 21.06 5.65
C GLY A 45 3.75 21.57 6.76
N SER A 46 3.39 22.70 7.36
CA SER A 46 4.19 23.29 8.44
C SER A 46 4.14 22.42 9.69
N ALA A 47 5.27 22.26 10.39
CA ALA A 47 5.33 21.52 11.64
C ALA A 47 4.41 22.16 12.69
N MET A 48 3.57 21.37 13.35
CA MET A 48 2.76 21.84 14.48
C MET A 48 3.64 22.13 15.70
N VAL A 49 4.63 21.29 15.92
CA VAL A 49 5.67 21.46 16.93
C VAL A 49 6.96 21.72 16.17
N ARG A 50 7.58 22.87 16.44
CA ARG A 50 8.90 23.21 15.88
C ARG A 50 9.97 22.43 16.62
N ASP A 51 10.03 21.13 16.46
CA ASP A 51 11.22 20.39 16.80
C ASP A 51 12.14 20.37 15.59
N ALA A 52 13.02 21.31 15.56
CA ALA A 52 14.34 21.32 14.92
C ALA A 52 14.56 20.68 13.54
N ASP A 53 13.55 20.39 12.72
CA ASP A 53 13.82 20.09 11.31
C ASP A 53 13.46 21.29 10.42
N PRO A 54 14.43 22.17 10.09
CA PRO A 54 14.20 23.32 9.25
C PRO A 54 14.05 22.96 7.77
N SER A 55 14.14 21.69 7.39
CA SER A 55 14.26 21.25 5.99
C SER A 55 12.92 21.26 5.23
N GLY A 56 11.81 21.67 5.86
CA GLY A 56 10.54 21.92 5.18
C GLY A 56 9.89 20.68 4.53
N GLY A 57 10.28 19.49 4.94
CA GLY A 57 9.74 18.21 4.47
C GLY A 57 8.48 17.78 5.22
N LEU A 58 8.16 16.50 5.14
CA LEU A 58 7.14 15.89 6.00
C LEU A 58 7.61 16.02 7.45
N THR A 59 6.75 16.52 8.29
CA THR A 59 7.04 16.63 9.71
C THR A 59 7.04 15.24 10.33
N ASN A 60 7.86 15.01 11.35
CA ASN A 60 7.80 13.79 12.14
C ASN A 60 6.64 13.80 13.15
N ASP A 61 5.80 14.85 13.12
CA ASP A 61 4.67 15.01 14.03
C ASP A 61 3.58 14.00 13.72
N LEU A 62 3.43 13.02 14.57
CA LEU A 62 2.37 12.03 14.47
C LEU A 62 1.00 12.69 14.61
N ILE A 63 0.05 12.31 13.77
CA ILE A 63 -1.29 12.90 13.81
C ILE A 63 -2.05 12.49 15.08
N TYR A 64 -2.81 13.42 15.62
CA TYR A 64 -3.93 13.09 16.50
C TYR A 64 -5.07 12.57 15.65
N VAL A 65 -5.58 11.38 15.96
CA VAL A 65 -6.69 10.74 15.24
C VAL A 65 -8.00 11.21 15.87
N PRO A 66 -8.71 12.16 15.26
CA PRO A 66 -9.85 12.78 15.90
C PRO A 66 -11.03 11.81 16.04
N THR A 67 -11.77 11.95 17.14
CA THR A 67 -13.12 11.41 17.25
C THR A 67 -14.08 12.21 16.36
N SER A 68 -15.33 11.74 16.19
CA SER A 68 -16.32 12.50 15.43
C SER A 68 -16.66 13.84 16.11
N SER A 69 -16.63 13.91 17.44
CA SER A 69 -16.81 15.15 18.20
C SER A 69 -15.65 16.12 18.02
N ASP A 70 -14.42 15.61 18.03
CA ASP A 70 -13.23 16.44 17.80
C ASP A 70 -13.25 17.05 16.39
N LEU A 71 -13.61 16.26 15.39
CA LEU A 71 -13.73 16.74 13.99
C LEU A 71 -14.72 17.91 13.88
N ALA A 72 -15.82 17.89 14.63
CA ALA A 72 -16.77 18.99 14.62
C ALA A 72 -16.10 20.30 15.11
N GLY A 73 -15.25 20.22 16.15
CA GLY A 73 -14.53 21.37 16.72
C GLY A 73 -13.29 21.81 15.94
N MET A 74 -12.74 20.99 15.07
CA MET A 74 -11.55 21.32 14.28
C MET A 74 -11.86 22.37 13.21
N THR A 75 -10.94 23.32 13.01
CA THR A 75 -11.07 24.36 11.98
C THR A 75 -10.40 23.92 10.69
N PHE A 76 -11.18 23.64 9.67
CA PHE A 76 -10.70 23.37 8.32
C PHE A 76 -10.85 24.61 7.43
N LEU A 77 -9.86 24.86 6.58
CA LEU A 77 -9.93 25.86 5.52
C LEU A 77 -10.38 25.21 4.21
N SER A 78 -11.03 25.96 3.34
CA SER A 78 -11.33 25.49 1.98
C SER A 78 -10.07 25.00 1.29
N ASN A 79 -10.16 23.88 0.57
CA ASN A 79 -9.03 23.25 -0.12
C ASN A 79 -9.37 23.02 -1.60
N THR A 80 -8.52 23.48 -2.50
CA THR A 80 -8.68 23.25 -3.93
C THR A 80 -7.68 22.21 -4.40
N VAL A 81 -8.17 21.10 -4.93
CA VAL A 81 -7.37 19.98 -5.44
C VAL A 81 -7.81 19.70 -6.87
N ASN A 82 -6.87 19.74 -7.82
CA ASN A 82 -7.13 19.50 -9.23
C ASN A 82 -8.29 20.34 -9.79
N GLY A 83 -8.38 21.62 -9.40
CA GLY A 83 -9.44 22.53 -9.82
C GLY A 83 -10.78 22.40 -9.13
N VAL A 84 -10.94 21.42 -8.21
CA VAL A 84 -12.14 21.23 -7.41
C VAL A 84 -11.94 21.80 -6.02
N THR A 85 -12.82 22.71 -5.58
CA THR A 85 -12.77 23.30 -4.23
C THR A 85 -13.67 22.52 -3.29
N PHE A 86 -13.10 22.05 -2.20
CA PHE A 86 -13.79 21.33 -1.14
C PHE A 86 -14.04 22.25 0.06
N THR A 87 -15.26 22.24 0.56
CA THR A 87 -15.63 22.98 1.76
C THR A 87 -15.04 22.34 3.03
N PRO A 88 -14.95 23.06 4.17
CA PRO A 88 -14.56 22.47 5.45
C PRO A 88 -15.35 21.22 5.83
N ASP A 89 -16.68 21.24 5.65
CA ASP A 89 -17.53 20.12 6.03
C ASP A 89 -17.31 18.88 5.12
N GLN A 90 -17.10 19.09 3.82
CA GLN A 90 -16.73 18.01 2.91
C GLN A 90 -15.40 17.36 3.29
N GLN A 91 -14.43 18.17 3.70
CA GLN A 91 -13.13 17.66 4.16
C GLN A 91 -13.25 16.87 5.46
N LYS A 92 -14.03 17.38 6.44
CA LYS A 92 -14.29 16.68 7.71
C LYS A 92 -14.99 15.33 7.47
N ALA A 93 -16.03 15.31 6.62
CA ALA A 93 -16.74 14.09 6.28
C ALA A 93 -15.82 13.06 5.59
N ALA A 94 -15.01 13.51 4.64
CA ALA A 94 -14.08 12.66 3.93
C ALA A 94 -12.98 12.10 4.85
N LEU A 95 -12.41 12.93 5.74
CA LEU A 95 -11.43 12.49 6.74
C LEU A 95 -12.05 11.47 7.71
N ASN A 96 -13.28 11.71 8.17
CA ASN A 96 -13.97 10.76 9.04
C ASN A 96 -14.17 9.41 8.35
N THR A 97 -14.55 9.42 7.07
CA THR A 97 -14.72 8.21 6.26
C THR A 97 -13.38 7.50 6.05
N PHE A 98 -12.31 8.24 5.80
CA PHE A 98 -10.96 7.68 5.68
C PHE A 98 -10.53 6.96 6.96
N ILE A 99 -10.64 7.64 8.12
CA ILE A 99 -10.29 7.04 9.42
C ILE A 99 -11.12 5.79 9.70
N GLN A 100 -12.42 5.79 9.35
CA GLN A 100 -13.32 4.66 9.57
C GLN A 100 -12.93 3.44 8.72
N ASN A 101 -12.44 3.67 7.51
CA ASN A 101 -12.06 2.60 6.58
C ASN A 101 -10.62 2.11 6.77
N ASP A 102 -9.77 2.89 7.42
CA ASP A 102 -8.40 2.47 7.72
C ASP A 102 -8.35 1.50 8.91
N GLY A 103 -7.69 0.35 8.70
CA GLY A 103 -7.63 -0.72 9.69
C GLY A 103 -6.97 -0.32 11.00
N TYR A 104 -5.98 0.57 10.95
CA TYR A 104 -5.23 1.05 12.11
C TYR A 104 -5.88 2.29 12.72
N LEU A 105 -6.14 3.33 11.92
CA LEU A 105 -6.61 4.62 12.43
C LEU A 105 -7.96 4.53 13.15
N LYS A 106 -8.86 3.65 12.70
CA LYS A 106 -10.15 3.45 13.38
C LYS A 106 -10.01 2.99 14.83
N THR A 107 -8.91 2.30 15.17
CA THR A 107 -8.63 1.81 16.53
C THR A 107 -7.95 2.86 17.40
N ARG A 108 -7.51 3.99 16.81
CA ARG A 108 -6.74 5.05 17.47
C ARG A 108 -7.54 6.33 17.70
N ARG A 109 -8.85 6.32 17.46
CA ARG A 109 -9.67 7.53 17.67
C ARG A 109 -9.53 8.08 19.09
N GLY A 110 -9.30 9.39 19.18
CA GLY A 110 -9.04 10.10 20.43
C GLY A 110 -7.61 9.97 20.95
N GLN A 111 -6.70 9.44 20.15
CA GLN A 111 -5.29 9.22 20.51
C GLN A 111 -4.36 9.69 19.41
N PHE A 112 -3.10 9.89 19.72
CA PHE A 112 -2.07 10.08 18.70
C PHE A 112 -1.79 8.77 17.95
N ALA A 113 -1.49 8.88 16.67
CA ALA A 113 -0.96 7.77 15.92
C ALA A 113 0.40 7.35 16.49
N GLU A 114 0.77 6.09 16.29
CA GLU A 114 2.07 5.56 16.69
C GLU A 114 3.02 5.52 15.49
N ARG A 115 4.29 5.65 15.76
CA ARG A 115 5.32 5.47 14.73
C ARG A 115 5.24 4.05 14.18
N ASN A 116 5.18 3.92 12.85
CA ASN A 116 5.06 2.64 12.15
C ASN A 116 3.82 1.83 12.55
N GLY A 117 2.78 2.51 13.07
CA GLY A 117 1.55 1.85 13.51
C GLY A 117 0.63 1.42 12.37
N GLY A 118 0.63 2.16 11.26
CA GLY A 118 -0.09 1.79 10.03
C GLY A 118 0.69 0.80 9.17
N ARG A 119 0.01 0.24 8.16
CA ARG A 119 0.65 -0.62 7.15
C ARG A 119 0.09 -0.31 5.77
N THR A 120 0.95 -0.42 4.77
CA THR A 120 0.50 -0.41 3.38
C THR A 120 -0.37 -1.64 3.10
N PRO A 121 -1.17 -1.66 2.02
CA PRO A 121 -2.02 -2.78 1.69
C PRO A 121 -1.26 -4.10 1.55
N PHE A 122 -1.96 -5.20 1.82
CA PHE A 122 -1.43 -6.55 1.66
C PHE A 122 -1.14 -6.84 0.19
N THR A 123 0.03 -7.41 -0.10
CA THR A 123 0.46 -7.78 -1.45
C THR A 123 0.15 -9.25 -1.70
N ASN A 124 -0.50 -9.53 -2.84
CA ASN A 124 -0.79 -10.87 -3.31
C ASN A 124 -0.09 -11.10 -4.64
N ILE A 125 0.69 -12.15 -4.76
CA ILE A 125 1.39 -12.55 -5.99
C ILE A 125 1.03 -14.00 -6.28
N LEU A 126 0.57 -14.29 -7.48
CA LEU A 126 0.29 -15.65 -7.95
C LEU A 126 1.07 -15.89 -9.24
N ASP A 127 2.03 -16.80 -9.18
CA ASP A 127 2.84 -17.18 -10.34
C ASP A 127 2.39 -18.53 -10.89
N PHE A 128 2.39 -18.63 -12.21
CA PHE A 128 2.06 -19.85 -12.94
C PHE A 128 3.25 -20.33 -13.75
N ARG A 129 3.53 -21.63 -13.73
CA ARG A 129 4.63 -22.23 -14.47
C ARG A 129 4.19 -23.54 -15.10
N ILE A 130 4.51 -23.71 -16.37
CA ILE A 130 4.45 -24.99 -17.09
C ILE A 130 5.86 -25.37 -17.50
N ALA A 131 6.26 -26.59 -17.20
CA ALA A 131 7.51 -27.17 -17.64
C ALA A 131 7.23 -28.46 -18.42
N GLN A 132 7.70 -28.52 -19.66
CA GLN A 132 7.60 -29.68 -20.52
C GLN A 132 8.94 -30.37 -20.61
N ASP A 133 9.01 -31.59 -20.08
CA ASP A 133 10.19 -32.47 -20.15
C ASP A 133 10.11 -33.33 -21.42
N PHE A 134 11.24 -33.45 -22.09
CA PHE A 134 11.45 -34.32 -23.27
C PHE A 134 12.62 -35.26 -22.98
N ASN A 135 12.34 -36.57 -22.98
CA ASN A 135 13.35 -37.60 -22.79
C ASN A 135 13.53 -38.34 -24.13
N ILE A 136 14.55 -37.99 -24.88
CA ILE A 136 14.81 -38.53 -26.22
C ILE A 136 15.98 -39.49 -26.15
N LYS A 137 15.83 -40.69 -26.75
CA LYS A 137 16.91 -41.64 -26.91
C LYS A 137 17.56 -41.41 -28.28
N LEU A 138 18.84 -41.02 -28.27
CA LEU A 138 19.67 -40.83 -29.45
C LEU A 138 20.73 -41.93 -29.47
N GLY A 139 20.47 -43.01 -30.24
CA GLY A 139 21.37 -44.17 -30.26
C GLY A 139 21.46 -44.84 -28.88
N LYS A 140 22.66 -44.85 -28.29
CA LYS A 140 22.93 -45.41 -26.95
C LYS A 140 22.70 -44.40 -25.83
N ASP A 141 22.65 -43.09 -26.15
CA ASP A 141 22.55 -42.02 -25.19
C ASP A 141 21.10 -41.58 -24.92
N ARG A 142 20.85 -41.04 -23.72
CA ARG A 142 19.59 -40.41 -23.34
C ARG A 142 19.83 -38.93 -23.19
N VAL A 143 19.11 -38.14 -23.94
CA VAL A 143 19.14 -36.68 -23.86
C VAL A 143 17.83 -36.21 -23.22
N GLN A 144 17.97 -35.35 -22.22
CA GLN A 144 16.83 -34.71 -21.57
C GLN A 144 16.92 -33.20 -21.81
N PHE A 145 15.82 -32.61 -22.24
CA PHE A 145 15.68 -31.17 -22.25
C PHE A 145 14.31 -30.77 -21.70
N GLN A 146 14.22 -29.56 -21.15
CA GLN A 146 13.01 -29.01 -20.58
C GLN A 146 12.72 -27.67 -21.21
N LEU A 147 11.50 -27.51 -21.70
CA LEU A 147 10.95 -26.20 -22.08
C LEU A 147 10.12 -25.67 -20.92
N VAL A 148 10.44 -24.45 -20.45
CA VAL A 148 9.74 -23.81 -19.34
C VAL A 148 9.05 -22.55 -19.84
N TYR A 149 7.76 -22.43 -19.54
CA TYR A 149 6.99 -21.22 -19.72
C TYR A 149 6.49 -20.77 -18.35
N GLN A 150 6.76 -19.52 -17.99
CA GLN A 150 6.37 -18.94 -16.71
C GLN A 150 5.66 -17.61 -16.93
N ILE A 151 4.55 -17.43 -16.22
CA ILE A 151 3.82 -16.18 -16.13
C ILE A 151 3.95 -15.69 -14.69
N ALA A 152 4.72 -14.64 -14.50
CA ALA A 152 4.80 -13.97 -13.21
C ALA A 152 3.51 -13.18 -12.97
N ASN A 153 3.02 -13.23 -11.75
CA ASN A 153 1.83 -12.51 -11.31
C ASN A 153 0.60 -12.73 -12.20
N VAL A 154 0.32 -13.98 -12.56
CA VAL A 154 -0.90 -14.35 -13.32
C VAL A 154 -2.18 -13.92 -12.59
N GLY A 155 -2.13 -13.77 -11.28
CA GLY A 155 -3.23 -13.25 -10.46
C GLY A 155 -3.69 -11.85 -10.87
N ASN A 156 -2.85 -11.05 -11.52
CA ASN A 156 -3.22 -9.74 -12.06
C ASN A 156 -4.28 -9.82 -13.15
N LEU A 157 -4.38 -10.95 -13.88
CA LEU A 157 -5.44 -11.19 -14.86
C LEU A 157 -6.82 -11.38 -14.20
N ILE A 158 -6.84 -11.82 -12.93
CA ILE A 158 -8.07 -12.02 -12.15
C ILE A 158 -8.41 -10.73 -11.39
N ASN A 159 -7.41 -10.13 -10.75
CA ASN A 159 -7.57 -8.90 -10.00
C ASN A 159 -6.37 -7.98 -10.26
N ARG A 160 -6.61 -6.85 -10.95
CA ARG A 160 -5.59 -5.86 -11.32
C ARG A 160 -4.83 -5.26 -10.14
N ASN A 161 -5.32 -5.44 -8.90
CA ASN A 161 -4.63 -4.99 -7.70
C ASN A 161 -3.65 -6.02 -7.13
N TRP A 162 -3.65 -7.24 -7.65
CA TRP A 162 -2.69 -8.25 -7.25
C TRP A 162 -1.31 -7.97 -7.88
N GLY A 163 -0.27 -8.27 -7.13
CA GLY A 163 1.12 -8.01 -7.53
C GLY A 163 1.56 -6.54 -7.42
N ARG A 164 0.69 -5.65 -6.92
CA ARG A 164 1.08 -4.28 -6.63
C ARG A 164 1.86 -4.21 -5.33
N ASN A 165 3.01 -3.56 -5.38
CA ASN A 165 3.76 -3.17 -4.20
C ASN A 165 3.37 -1.74 -3.81
N TYR A 166 2.98 -1.57 -2.56
CA TYR A 166 2.65 -0.27 -2.00
C TYR A 166 3.78 0.17 -1.06
N PHE A 167 4.18 1.42 -1.14
CA PHE A 167 5.17 2.01 -0.26
C PHE A 167 4.80 3.47 0.03
N ALA A 168 5.31 4.02 1.11
CA ALA A 168 5.24 5.44 1.40
C ALA A 168 6.66 6.00 1.39
N ALA A 169 6.84 7.20 0.84
CA ALA A 169 8.13 7.88 0.90
C ALA A 169 8.52 8.09 2.36
N ASN A 170 9.74 7.68 2.72
CA ASN A 170 10.26 7.74 4.09
C ASN A 170 9.39 7.03 5.15
N ASP A 171 8.59 6.03 4.72
CA ASP A 171 7.63 5.31 5.59
C ASP A 171 6.64 6.25 6.30
N GLN A 172 6.33 7.40 5.69
CA GLN A 172 5.44 8.43 6.24
C GLN A 172 4.28 8.71 5.30
N VAL A 173 3.13 8.96 5.89
CA VAL A 173 1.90 9.38 5.18
C VAL A 173 1.43 10.70 5.79
N GLY A 174 1.65 11.79 5.05
CA GLY A 174 1.13 13.10 5.39
C GLY A 174 -0.39 13.13 5.16
N LEU A 175 -1.16 12.82 6.20
CA LEU A 175 -2.61 12.65 6.06
C LEU A 175 -3.36 13.96 6.12
N VAL A 176 -3.09 14.78 7.12
CA VAL A 176 -3.74 16.07 7.33
C VAL A 176 -2.70 17.16 7.22
N THR A 177 -2.98 18.21 6.43
CA THR A 177 -2.10 19.36 6.33
C THR A 177 -2.40 20.33 7.44
N PHE A 178 -1.41 20.60 8.28
CA PHE A 178 -1.44 21.73 9.20
C PHE A 178 -1.06 23.00 8.43
N VAL A 179 -1.94 23.99 8.42
CA VAL A 179 -1.76 25.23 7.66
C VAL A 179 -1.08 26.32 8.52
N GLY A 180 -1.36 26.30 9.80
CA GLY A 180 -0.90 27.30 10.77
C GLY A 180 -1.97 27.58 11.81
N TYR A 181 -1.78 28.64 12.56
CA TYR A 181 -2.76 29.16 13.51
C TYR A 181 -3.56 30.31 12.88
N ALA A 182 -4.76 30.54 13.39
CA ALA A 182 -5.66 31.57 12.85
C ALA A 182 -5.03 32.98 12.87
N SER A 183 -4.25 33.30 13.92
CA SER A 183 -3.43 34.49 14.01
C SER A 183 -2.33 34.30 15.05
N THR A 184 -1.45 35.31 15.22
CA THR A 184 -0.41 35.32 16.27
C THR A 184 -0.98 35.41 17.69
N THR A 185 -2.20 35.90 17.84
CA THR A 185 -2.92 36.01 19.12
C THR A 185 -3.99 34.95 19.31
N ASN A 186 -4.49 34.36 18.21
CA ASN A 186 -5.46 33.28 18.25
C ASN A 186 -4.79 31.99 17.75
N LEU A 187 -4.36 31.16 18.69
CA LEU A 187 -3.65 29.91 18.42
C LEU A 187 -4.59 28.74 18.03
N THR A 188 -5.77 29.03 17.49
CA THR A 188 -6.63 27.98 16.93
C THR A 188 -5.96 27.38 15.69
N PRO A 189 -5.63 26.07 15.72
CA PRO A 189 -4.97 25.43 14.60
C PRO A 189 -5.92 25.28 13.41
N GLN A 190 -5.39 25.48 12.22
CA GLN A 190 -6.11 25.39 10.95
C GLN A 190 -5.57 24.25 10.11
N TYR A 191 -6.48 23.52 9.47
CA TYR A 191 -6.16 22.30 8.75
C TYR A 191 -6.71 22.30 7.33
N ARG A 192 -6.14 21.42 6.50
CA ARG A 192 -6.71 20.98 5.23
C ARG A 192 -6.59 19.47 5.11
N PHE A 193 -7.57 18.88 4.45
CA PHE A 193 -7.56 17.48 4.05
C PHE A 193 -7.90 17.37 2.56
N ASN A 194 -7.26 16.44 1.88
CA ASN A 194 -7.59 16.17 0.49
C ASN A 194 -8.65 15.06 0.39
N PRO A 195 -9.92 15.36 0.06
CA PRO A 195 -10.96 14.33 -0.07
C PRO A 195 -10.73 13.34 -1.21
N ALA A 196 -9.88 13.68 -2.19
CA ALA A 196 -9.43 12.74 -3.21
C ALA A 196 -8.34 11.77 -2.72
N PHE A 197 -7.86 11.96 -1.49
CA PHE A 197 -7.03 10.96 -0.82
C PHE A 197 -7.85 9.68 -0.70
N ASN A 198 -7.32 8.57 -1.19
CA ASN A 198 -8.09 7.36 -1.45
C ASN A 198 -8.89 6.89 -0.23
N THR A 199 -10.22 6.94 -0.31
CA THR A 199 -11.16 6.61 0.75
C THR A 199 -11.19 5.12 1.12
N ASN A 200 -10.51 4.25 0.39
CA ASN A 200 -10.49 2.81 0.65
C ASN A 200 -9.38 2.37 1.59
N GLY A 201 -8.68 3.28 2.27
CA GLY A 201 -7.49 2.94 3.06
C GLY A 201 -6.34 2.40 2.22
N ALA A 202 -6.53 2.32 0.89
CA ALA A 202 -5.48 1.94 -0.02
C ALA A 202 -4.57 3.16 -0.22
N PHE A 203 -3.33 3.03 0.18
CA PHE A 203 -2.31 3.96 -0.27
C PHE A 203 -2.26 3.87 -1.79
N ASN A 204 -2.85 4.84 -2.47
CA ASN A 204 -2.43 5.10 -3.82
C ASN A 204 -1.02 5.63 -3.65
N VAL A 205 -0.10 4.71 -3.58
CA VAL A 205 1.26 5.08 -3.83
C VAL A 205 1.22 5.58 -5.24
N SER A 206 1.31 6.88 -5.32
CA SER A 206 1.34 7.63 -6.54
C SER A 206 1.93 6.79 -7.67
N ASP A 207 1.48 7.03 -8.88
CA ASP A 207 2.16 6.77 -10.13
C ASP A 207 3.62 7.27 -10.12
N SER A 208 4.34 7.03 -9.03
CA SER A 208 5.77 7.21 -8.95
C SER A 208 6.38 6.28 -10.01
N PRO A 209 7.24 6.79 -10.89
CA PRO A 209 7.82 6.04 -11.99
C PRO A 209 8.83 4.96 -11.55
N VAL A 210 8.79 4.54 -10.29
CA VAL A 210 9.49 3.33 -9.87
C VAL A 210 8.78 2.17 -10.56
N PRO A 211 9.47 1.41 -11.41
CA PRO A 211 8.84 0.33 -12.14
C PRO A 211 8.22 -0.62 -11.13
N ASN A 212 6.89 -0.67 -11.11
CA ASN A 212 6.16 -1.70 -10.41
C ASN A 212 6.53 -3.02 -11.10
N TYR A 213 7.49 -3.73 -10.55
CA TYR A 213 7.78 -5.08 -10.97
C TYR A 213 6.53 -5.93 -10.68
N GLY A 214 5.62 -6.00 -11.64
CA GLY A 214 4.39 -6.79 -11.54
C GLY A 214 3.11 -6.11 -11.99
N SER A 215 3.12 -4.86 -12.38
CA SER A 215 1.93 -4.14 -12.89
C SER A 215 1.98 -3.89 -14.41
N ARG A 216 2.63 -4.78 -15.16
CA ARG A 216 2.54 -4.79 -16.63
C ARG A 216 1.74 -5.98 -17.11
#